data_e8c19dc251da5084235010994d745c38
#
_entry.id   e8c19dc251da5084235010994d745c38
#
_cell.length_a   1.000
_cell.length_b   1.000
_cell.length_c   1.000
_cell.angle_alpha   90.00
_cell.angle_beta   90.00
_cell.angle_gamma   90.00
#
_symmetry.space_group_name_H-M   'P 1'
#
loop_
_entity.id
_entity.type
_entity.pdbx_description
1 polymer ?
#
loop_
_entity_poly.entity_id
_entity_poly.type
_entity_poly.pdbx_seq_one_letter_code
_entity_poly.pdbx_strand_id
1 'polypeptide(L)'
;NYGFGQSPFKPPQFFQDMIIKNMNKNGYLPVQGLPELRHSIVNHYKKFHNVDINENNIIIGPGTKELLCLLNLSIDSDIYFIAPYWVSYVNQLLIFNKKFKVTNTTFEQKWKITPEQIMDHTDNSFLLINFPNNPTGLTYSKKELQDIVNVCKEKNITIISDEIYQYLNFNNQHNTLLELYPENTIVSNGLSKWCHSGGYRLGYLIFPDKLSELKQKVISCASETFSCVNTPLQYGAISIFDNFNKMIEYNQDNIKCLMMHNDFFYKKFIELNIKVHKGEGAFYMYLDFGYYSDKLKNNNIMTDTDFCTQLLDDAGIALLPGNAFGINEGYTARFAITNFSYDSDNSEVSEENIKGMEALNGWLNNL
;
A
#
# COMPACT_ATOMS: atom_id res chain seq x y z
N ASN A 1 -8.79 -8.88 -15.71
CA ASN A 1 -8.25 -9.32 -14.42
C ASN A 1 -8.14 -8.12 -13.48
N TYR A 2 -8.95 -8.11 -12.41
CA TYR A 2 -9.00 -7.05 -11.41
C TYR A 2 -8.44 -7.51 -10.04
N GLY A 3 -7.85 -8.71 -9.98
CA GLY A 3 -7.22 -9.23 -8.76
C GLY A 3 -5.79 -8.75 -8.55
N PHE A 4 -5.09 -8.28 -9.59
CA PHE A 4 -3.66 -7.99 -9.53
C PHE A 4 -3.36 -6.49 -9.42
N GLY A 5 -2.80 -6.08 -8.30
CA GLY A 5 -2.47 -4.68 -8.00
C GLY A 5 -1.07 -4.27 -8.47
N GLN A 6 -0.87 -4.22 -9.77
CA GLN A 6 0.34 -3.70 -10.41
C GLN A 6 0.03 -2.41 -11.16
N SER A 7 0.91 -1.41 -11.06
CA SER A 7 0.80 -0.21 -11.85
C SER A 7 0.87 -0.54 -13.35
N PRO A 8 -0.06 -0.01 -14.18
CA PRO A 8 -0.02 -0.20 -15.63
C PRO A 8 1.01 0.71 -16.31
N PHE A 9 1.49 1.74 -15.62
CA PHE A 9 2.42 2.74 -16.15
C PHE A 9 3.86 2.24 -16.13
N LYS A 10 4.70 2.81 -17.01
CA LYS A 10 6.14 2.54 -17.08
C LYS A 10 6.89 3.35 -16.03
N PRO A 11 8.08 2.92 -15.57
CA PRO A 11 8.96 3.79 -14.81
C PRO A 11 9.39 5.00 -15.64
N PRO A 12 9.60 6.20 -15.06
CA PRO A 12 10.01 7.37 -15.83
C PRO A 12 11.37 7.16 -16.52
N GLN A 13 11.49 7.65 -17.76
CA GLN A 13 12.66 7.41 -18.60
C GLN A 13 13.96 7.92 -17.95
N PHE A 14 13.93 9.09 -17.32
CA PHE A 14 15.12 9.65 -16.66
C PHE A 14 15.66 8.74 -15.54
N PHE A 15 14.78 7.94 -14.87
CA PHE A 15 15.18 6.96 -13.88
C PHE A 15 15.87 5.75 -14.55
N GLN A 16 15.27 5.25 -15.63
CA GLN A 16 15.84 4.13 -16.39
C GLN A 16 17.22 4.49 -16.95
N ASP A 17 17.39 5.70 -17.51
CA ASP A 17 18.65 6.21 -18.04
C ASP A 17 19.75 6.27 -16.96
N MET A 18 19.36 6.67 -15.74
CA MET A 18 20.30 6.73 -14.61
C MET A 18 20.71 5.35 -14.09
N ILE A 19 19.82 4.35 -14.16
CA ILE A 19 20.19 2.95 -13.88
C ILE A 19 21.19 2.47 -14.92
N ILE A 20 20.91 2.67 -16.22
CA ILE A 20 21.80 2.25 -17.33
C ILE A 20 23.17 2.92 -17.19
N LYS A 21 23.21 4.21 -16.89
CA LYS A 21 24.47 4.96 -16.68
C LYS A 21 25.34 4.37 -15.57
N ASN A 22 24.72 3.74 -14.58
CA ASN A 22 25.42 3.16 -13.42
C ASN A 22 25.59 1.63 -13.49
N MET A 23 25.29 0.99 -14.62
CA MET A 23 25.39 -0.48 -14.78
C MET A 23 26.77 -1.06 -14.52
N ASN A 24 27.83 -0.24 -14.64
CA ASN A 24 29.20 -0.62 -14.33
C ASN A 24 29.52 -0.64 -12.82
N LYS A 25 28.62 -0.19 -11.97
CA LYS A 25 28.74 -0.22 -10.50
C LYS A 25 28.39 -1.62 -10.00
N ASN A 26 29.39 -2.43 -9.71
CA ASN A 26 29.23 -3.86 -9.39
C ASN A 26 29.69 -4.25 -7.97
N GLY A 27 30.20 -3.31 -7.18
CA GLY A 27 30.63 -3.56 -5.79
C GLY A 27 29.44 -3.67 -4.83
N TYR A 28 29.62 -4.45 -3.76
CA TYR A 28 28.67 -4.46 -2.65
C TYR A 28 28.60 -3.09 -1.98
N LEU A 29 27.41 -2.67 -1.62
CA LEU A 29 27.14 -1.48 -0.81
C LEU A 29 26.97 -1.85 0.66
N PRO A 30 27.04 -0.87 1.58
CA PRO A 30 26.66 -1.10 2.97
C PRO A 30 25.26 -1.74 3.09
N VAL A 31 25.06 -2.64 4.05
CA VAL A 31 23.78 -3.32 4.29
C VAL A 31 22.62 -2.31 4.43
N GLN A 32 22.89 -1.20 5.09
CA GLN A 32 21.92 -0.11 5.30
C GLN A 32 21.57 0.65 4.01
N GLY A 33 22.31 0.43 2.94
CA GLY A 33 22.14 1.10 1.64
C GLY A 33 23.14 2.22 1.38
N LEU A 34 23.16 2.68 0.13
CA LEU A 34 24.04 3.72 -0.39
C LEU A 34 23.86 5.03 0.41
N PRO A 35 24.94 5.61 1.00
CA PRO A 35 24.83 6.85 1.78
C PRO A 35 24.23 7.99 0.98
N GLU A 36 24.65 8.19 -0.27
CA GLU A 36 24.16 9.25 -1.15
C GLU A 36 22.64 9.13 -1.41
N LEU A 37 22.12 7.91 -1.53
CA LEU A 37 20.68 7.69 -1.68
C LEU A 37 19.94 8.04 -0.38
N ARG A 38 20.46 7.63 0.77
CA ARG A 38 19.89 7.98 2.07
C ARG A 38 19.85 9.49 2.28
N HIS A 39 20.94 10.18 1.89
CA HIS A 39 21.02 11.64 1.93
C HIS A 39 19.98 12.30 1.01
N SER A 40 19.79 11.81 -0.22
CA SER A 40 18.74 12.30 -1.13
C SER A 40 17.34 12.10 -0.57
N ILE A 41 17.06 10.98 0.13
CA ILE A 41 15.79 10.76 0.82
C ILE A 41 15.61 11.80 1.95
N VAL A 42 16.63 12.08 2.76
CA VAL A 42 16.57 13.12 3.80
C VAL A 42 16.20 14.48 3.21
N ASN A 43 16.88 14.90 2.15
CA ASN A 43 16.61 16.18 1.47
C ASN A 43 15.19 16.22 0.91
N HIS A 44 14.70 15.10 0.38
CA HIS A 44 13.34 14.97 -0.12
C HIS A 44 12.30 15.18 1.01
N TYR A 45 12.43 14.49 2.14
CA TYR A 45 11.51 14.67 3.27
C TYR A 45 11.57 16.08 3.85
N LYS A 46 12.76 16.68 3.95
CA LYS A 46 12.89 18.08 4.36
C LYS A 46 12.16 19.03 3.43
N LYS A 47 12.36 18.87 2.12
CA LYS A 47 11.82 19.79 1.11
C LYS A 47 10.31 19.67 0.92
N PHE A 48 9.77 18.44 0.88
CA PHE A 48 8.38 18.17 0.48
C PHE A 48 7.45 17.89 1.65
N HIS A 49 7.99 17.54 2.82
CA HIS A 49 7.21 17.24 4.02
C HIS A 49 7.59 18.12 5.22
N ASN A 50 8.62 18.96 5.07
CA ASN A 50 9.18 19.78 6.17
C ASN A 50 9.56 18.95 7.42
N VAL A 51 10.04 17.73 7.21
CA VAL A 51 10.46 16.80 8.28
C VAL A 51 11.97 16.63 8.23
N ASP A 52 12.63 16.79 9.38
CA ASP A 52 14.07 16.53 9.53
C ASP A 52 14.26 15.05 9.90
N ILE A 53 15.07 14.34 9.13
CA ILE A 53 15.39 12.92 9.31
C ILE A 53 16.90 12.77 9.42
N ASN A 54 17.35 11.92 10.33
CA ASN A 54 18.74 11.49 10.36
C ASN A 54 18.99 10.42 9.28
N GLU A 55 19.95 10.64 8.38
CA GLU A 55 20.26 9.67 7.31
C GLU A 55 20.65 8.28 7.84
N ASN A 56 21.24 8.22 9.06
CA ASN A 56 21.57 6.97 9.72
C ASN A 56 20.35 6.18 10.22
N ASN A 57 19.17 6.76 10.12
CA ASN A 57 17.91 6.12 10.49
C ASN A 57 17.17 5.53 9.28
N ILE A 58 17.75 5.61 8.08
CA ILE A 58 17.18 5.06 6.85
C ILE A 58 17.84 3.72 6.54
N ILE A 59 17.03 2.71 6.23
CA ILE A 59 17.47 1.40 5.71
C ILE A 59 16.88 1.23 4.32
N ILE A 60 17.72 0.93 3.32
CA ILE A 60 17.31 0.57 1.96
C ILE A 60 17.18 -0.95 1.86
N GLY A 61 16.09 -1.43 1.23
CA GLY A 61 15.86 -2.86 1.06
C GLY A 61 15.23 -3.20 -0.30
N PRO A 62 15.14 -4.50 -0.66
CA PRO A 62 14.61 -4.96 -1.95
C PRO A 62 13.07 -4.87 -2.00
N GLY A 63 12.56 -3.66 -1.82
CA GLY A 63 11.14 -3.32 -1.69
C GLY A 63 10.65 -3.38 -0.25
N THR A 64 9.55 -2.68 0.03
CA THR A 64 8.96 -2.59 1.37
C THR A 64 8.48 -3.94 1.89
N LYS A 65 8.11 -4.90 1.01
CA LYS A 65 7.67 -6.24 1.42
C LYS A 65 8.75 -6.95 2.25
N GLU A 66 10.00 -6.95 1.79
CA GLU A 66 11.11 -7.56 2.52
C GLU A 66 11.41 -6.80 3.80
N LEU A 67 11.48 -5.47 3.73
CA LEU A 67 11.77 -4.64 4.89
C LEU A 67 10.72 -4.79 6.00
N LEU A 68 9.44 -4.83 5.65
CA LEU A 68 8.36 -5.08 6.62
C LEU A 68 8.42 -6.51 7.19
N CYS A 69 8.83 -7.48 6.37
CA CYS A 69 9.06 -8.85 6.83
C CYS A 69 10.14 -8.91 7.91
N LEU A 70 11.31 -8.27 7.66
CA LEU A 70 12.39 -8.20 8.64
C LEU A 70 12.02 -7.37 9.87
N LEU A 71 11.26 -6.29 9.70
CA LEU A 71 10.74 -5.51 10.81
C LEU A 71 9.80 -6.36 11.68
N ASN A 72 8.84 -7.06 11.09
CA ASN A 72 7.93 -7.97 11.78
C ASN A 72 8.66 -9.11 12.51
N LEU A 73 9.72 -9.65 11.89
CA LEU A 73 10.59 -10.63 12.54
C LEU A 73 11.27 -10.05 13.80
N SER A 74 11.67 -8.79 13.74
CA SER A 74 12.48 -8.12 14.77
C SER A 74 11.66 -7.56 15.95
N ILE A 75 10.35 -7.40 15.81
CA ILE A 75 9.46 -6.89 16.87
C ILE A 75 9.07 -8.03 17.81
N ASP A 76 9.24 -7.79 19.12
CA ASP A 76 8.89 -8.77 20.17
C ASP A 76 7.64 -8.39 20.98
N SER A 77 6.98 -7.25 20.64
CA SER A 77 5.75 -6.75 21.27
C SER A 77 4.52 -7.09 20.45
N ASP A 78 3.34 -6.83 21.00
CA ASP A 78 2.07 -6.96 20.28
C ASP A 78 2.05 -6.05 19.05
N ILE A 79 1.59 -6.59 17.91
CA ILE A 79 1.37 -5.85 16.66
C ILE A 79 -0.10 -5.90 16.33
N TYR A 80 -0.71 -4.73 16.09
CA TYR A 80 -2.08 -4.58 15.65
C TYR A 80 -2.16 -4.24 14.17
N PHE A 81 -3.05 -4.92 13.45
CA PHE A 81 -3.42 -4.64 12.07
C PHE A 81 -4.87 -4.17 12.00
N ILE A 82 -5.16 -3.30 11.05
CA ILE A 82 -6.49 -2.74 10.81
C ILE A 82 -7.11 -3.49 9.64
N ALA A 83 -8.12 -4.32 9.88
CA ALA A 83 -8.81 -5.00 8.79
C ALA A 83 -9.84 -4.05 8.14
N PRO A 84 -9.92 -4.01 6.79
CA PRO A 84 -9.14 -4.81 5.85
C PRO A 84 -7.69 -4.31 5.68
N TYR A 85 -6.74 -5.25 5.68
CA TYR A 85 -5.30 -5.00 5.58
C TYR A 85 -4.68 -5.69 4.35
N TRP A 86 -3.48 -5.26 3.92
CA TRP A 86 -2.75 -5.95 2.88
C TRP A 86 -2.37 -7.38 3.32
N VAL A 87 -2.71 -8.35 2.48
CA VAL A 87 -2.59 -9.79 2.75
C VAL A 87 -1.22 -10.24 3.28
N SER A 88 -0.14 -9.55 2.90
CA SER A 88 1.21 -9.95 3.30
C SER A 88 1.55 -9.63 4.76
N TYR A 89 0.89 -8.68 5.41
CA TYR A 89 1.23 -8.29 6.77
C TYR A 89 1.10 -9.46 7.76
N VAL A 90 -0.06 -10.09 7.77
CA VAL A 90 -0.35 -11.23 8.65
C VAL A 90 0.45 -12.46 8.22
N ASN A 91 0.52 -12.74 6.93
CA ASN A 91 1.25 -13.89 6.42
C ASN A 91 2.74 -13.86 6.79
N GLN A 92 3.36 -12.68 6.86
CA GLN A 92 4.75 -12.54 7.31
C GLN A 92 4.91 -12.96 8.78
N LEU A 93 3.97 -12.60 9.67
CA LEU A 93 4.02 -13.02 11.07
C LEU A 93 3.78 -14.52 11.25
N LEU A 94 2.87 -15.09 10.45
CA LEU A 94 2.60 -16.53 10.45
C LEU A 94 3.84 -17.36 10.06
N ILE A 95 4.65 -16.90 9.09
CA ILE A 95 5.92 -17.54 8.72
C ILE A 95 6.87 -17.65 9.94
N PHE A 96 6.83 -16.66 10.83
CA PHE A 96 7.69 -16.61 12.02
C PHE A 96 7.04 -17.13 13.29
N ASN A 97 5.83 -17.73 13.20
CA ASN A 97 5.03 -18.16 14.36
C ASN A 97 4.79 -17.03 15.38
N LYS A 98 4.73 -15.78 14.93
CA LYS A 98 4.45 -14.62 15.78
C LYS A 98 2.96 -14.37 15.93
N LYS A 99 2.56 -13.97 17.12
CA LYS A 99 1.18 -13.55 17.40
C LYS A 99 0.96 -12.14 16.87
N PHE A 100 -0.27 -11.86 16.47
CA PHE A 100 -0.74 -10.55 16.07
C PHE A 100 -2.17 -10.35 16.55
N LYS A 101 -2.62 -9.13 16.53
CA LYS A 101 -3.99 -8.73 16.85
C LYS A 101 -4.59 -7.98 15.66
N VAL A 102 -5.90 -8.11 15.48
CA VAL A 102 -6.63 -7.45 14.40
C VAL A 102 -7.71 -6.57 14.99
N THR A 103 -7.75 -5.31 14.57
CA THR A 103 -8.87 -4.40 14.83
C THR A 103 -9.76 -4.37 13.61
N ASN A 104 -10.97 -4.88 13.74
CA ASN A 104 -11.95 -4.88 12.66
C ASN A 104 -12.53 -3.48 12.49
N THR A 105 -12.70 -3.06 11.25
CA THR A 105 -13.42 -1.84 10.88
C THR A 105 -14.62 -2.17 10.00
N THR A 106 -15.52 -1.23 9.80
CA THR A 106 -16.75 -1.44 9.04
C THR A 106 -16.86 -0.52 7.83
N PHE A 107 -17.79 -0.83 6.93
CA PHE A 107 -18.12 0.03 5.80
C PHE A 107 -18.53 1.45 6.26
N GLU A 108 -19.35 1.54 7.31
CA GLU A 108 -19.84 2.82 7.87
C GLU A 108 -18.71 3.67 8.45
N GLN A 109 -17.65 3.04 8.97
CA GLN A 109 -16.41 3.70 9.40
C GLN A 109 -15.48 4.04 8.23
N LYS A 110 -15.89 3.80 6.99
CA LYS A 110 -15.02 3.91 5.79
C LYS A 110 -13.76 3.05 5.90
N TRP A 111 -13.87 1.90 6.56
CA TRP A 111 -12.73 1.01 6.78
C TRP A 111 -11.53 1.67 7.45
N LYS A 112 -11.77 2.68 8.29
CA LYS A 112 -10.76 3.42 9.04
C LYS A 112 -10.84 3.08 10.53
N ILE A 113 -9.68 2.96 11.18
CA ILE A 113 -9.62 2.81 12.63
C ILE A 113 -10.01 4.12 13.31
N THR A 114 -10.66 4.01 14.47
CA THR A 114 -11.02 5.16 15.30
C THR A 114 -10.15 5.26 16.55
N PRO A 115 -10.01 6.44 17.16
CA PRO A 115 -9.30 6.61 18.43
C PRO A 115 -9.81 5.68 19.54
N GLU A 116 -11.12 5.46 19.62
CA GLU A 116 -11.75 4.60 20.63
C GLU A 116 -11.29 3.15 20.49
N GLN A 117 -11.18 2.64 19.25
CA GLN A 117 -10.68 1.29 19.01
C GLN A 117 -9.20 1.14 19.41
N ILE A 118 -8.38 2.21 19.27
CA ILE A 118 -6.98 2.19 19.68
C ILE A 118 -6.83 2.18 21.20
N MET A 119 -7.77 2.76 21.94
CA MET A 119 -7.76 2.70 23.42
C MET A 119 -7.78 1.27 23.95
N ASP A 120 -8.34 0.31 23.21
CA ASP A 120 -8.34 -1.12 23.54
C ASP A 120 -7.02 -1.83 23.25
N HIS A 121 -6.08 -1.18 22.53
CA HIS A 121 -4.77 -1.77 22.26
C HIS A 121 -3.90 -1.79 23.52
N THR A 122 -2.97 -2.73 23.60
CA THR A 122 -1.98 -2.84 24.67
C THR A 122 -1.00 -1.67 24.62
N ASP A 123 -0.64 -1.11 25.77
CA ASP A 123 0.40 -0.07 25.86
C ASP A 123 1.75 -0.60 25.36
N ASN A 124 2.57 0.28 24.80
CA ASN A 124 3.88 -0.06 24.21
C ASN A 124 3.81 -1.09 23.07
N SER A 125 2.68 -1.20 22.41
CA SER A 125 2.48 -2.07 21.25
C SER A 125 2.84 -1.35 19.93
N PHE A 126 2.68 -2.06 18.82
CA PHE A 126 2.82 -1.53 17.47
C PHE A 126 1.46 -1.50 16.77
N LEU A 127 1.20 -0.43 16.02
CA LEU A 127 0.05 -0.30 15.13
C LEU A 127 0.53 -0.11 13.70
N LEU A 128 0.19 -1.03 12.80
CA LEU A 128 0.46 -0.85 11.38
C LEU A 128 -0.73 -0.20 10.70
N ILE A 129 -0.50 0.95 10.08
CA ILE A 129 -1.48 1.70 9.32
C ILE A 129 -0.96 1.94 7.89
N ASN A 130 -1.82 1.73 6.88
CA ASN A 130 -1.48 1.92 5.46
C ASN A 130 -2.45 2.93 4.82
N PHE A 131 -1.91 3.98 4.21
CA PHE A 131 -2.71 4.98 3.51
C PHE A 131 -1.90 5.72 2.43
N PRO A 132 -2.51 5.98 1.25
CA PRO A 132 -3.76 5.37 0.77
C PRO A 132 -3.75 3.87 0.93
N ASN A 133 -4.89 3.28 1.32
CA ASN A 133 -4.97 1.91 1.80
C ASN A 133 -5.08 0.88 0.67
N ASN A 134 -4.43 -0.26 0.83
CA ASN A 134 -4.72 -1.49 0.12
C ASN A 134 -5.40 -2.44 1.13
N PRO A 135 -6.71 -2.75 0.97
CA PRO A 135 -7.45 -2.84 -0.29
C PRO A 135 -8.45 -1.71 -0.60
N THR A 136 -8.66 -0.72 0.26
CA THR A 136 -9.84 0.16 0.16
C THR A 136 -9.67 1.35 -0.78
N GLY A 137 -8.43 1.77 -1.08
CA GLY A 137 -8.15 2.99 -1.83
C GLY A 137 -8.43 4.29 -1.04
N LEU A 138 -8.76 4.20 0.24
CA LEU A 138 -9.09 5.33 1.09
C LEU A 138 -7.85 5.87 1.82
N THR A 139 -7.93 7.14 2.24
CA THR A 139 -6.87 7.81 2.99
C THR A 139 -7.42 8.51 4.23
N TYR A 140 -6.53 9.03 5.06
CA TYR A 140 -6.89 9.76 6.27
C TYR A 140 -6.66 11.25 6.08
N SER A 141 -7.57 12.06 6.60
CA SER A 141 -7.36 13.51 6.76
C SER A 141 -6.33 13.78 7.87
N LYS A 142 -5.71 14.97 7.84
CA LYS A 142 -4.76 15.38 8.89
C LYS A 142 -5.39 15.34 10.27
N LYS A 143 -6.67 15.68 10.38
CA LYS A 143 -7.42 15.63 11.66
C LYS A 143 -7.56 14.18 12.15
N GLU A 144 -8.01 13.25 11.31
CA GLU A 144 -8.14 11.83 11.68
C GLU A 144 -6.79 11.25 12.15
N LEU A 145 -5.70 11.57 11.43
CA LEU A 145 -4.35 11.15 11.83
C LEU A 145 -3.92 11.77 13.17
N GLN A 146 -4.24 13.04 13.41
CA GLN A 146 -3.92 13.70 14.68
C GLN A 146 -4.68 13.07 15.84
N ASP A 147 -5.95 12.74 15.65
CA ASP A 147 -6.77 12.09 16.67
C ASP A 147 -6.21 10.70 17.01
N ILE A 148 -5.79 9.91 16.01
CA ILE A 148 -5.09 8.62 16.17
C ILE A 148 -3.77 8.80 16.93
N VAL A 149 -2.95 9.78 16.52
CA VAL A 149 -1.65 10.05 17.15
C VAL A 149 -1.79 10.43 18.61
N ASN A 150 -2.82 11.19 18.99
CA ASN A 150 -3.05 11.58 20.37
C ASN A 150 -3.20 10.35 21.29
N VAL A 151 -3.99 9.36 20.87
CA VAL A 151 -4.15 8.10 21.61
C VAL A 151 -2.86 7.25 21.57
N CYS A 152 -2.19 7.19 20.42
CA CYS A 152 -0.92 6.46 20.33
C CYS A 152 0.15 7.06 21.25
N LYS A 153 0.19 8.38 21.43
CA LYS A 153 1.09 9.05 22.39
C LYS A 153 0.74 8.69 23.82
N GLU A 154 -0.53 8.72 24.21
CA GLU A 154 -1.01 8.37 25.54
C GLU A 154 -0.60 6.94 25.92
N LYS A 155 -0.75 6.00 25.00
CA LYS A 155 -0.45 4.57 25.20
C LYS A 155 0.99 4.16 24.82
N ASN A 156 1.83 5.11 24.42
CA ASN A 156 3.19 4.88 23.90
C ASN A 156 3.22 3.83 22.77
N ILE A 157 2.21 3.84 21.89
CA ILE A 157 2.13 2.94 20.74
C ILE A 157 3.06 3.44 19.63
N THR A 158 3.90 2.56 19.10
CA THR A 158 4.71 2.83 17.92
C THR A 158 3.87 2.63 16.66
N ILE A 159 3.84 3.62 15.78
CA ILE A 159 3.14 3.50 14.51
C ILE A 159 4.10 2.99 13.43
N ILE A 160 3.71 1.94 12.70
CA ILE A 160 4.33 1.54 11.43
C ILE A 160 3.45 2.11 10.32
N SER A 161 3.92 3.19 9.70
CA SER A 161 3.20 3.90 8.65
C SER A 161 3.64 3.39 7.28
N ASP A 162 2.82 2.53 6.65
CA ASP A 162 3.09 2.09 5.27
C ASP A 162 2.51 3.10 4.29
N GLU A 163 3.37 3.98 3.80
CA GLU A 163 3.06 5.11 2.92
C GLU A 163 3.42 4.82 1.44
N ILE A 164 3.45 3.54 1.04
CA ILE A 164 3.86 3.10 -0.30
C ILE A 164 3.04 3.73 -1.44
N TYR A 165 1.81 4.19 -1.18
CA TYR A 165 0.92 4.86 -2.13
C TYR A 165 0.89 6.38 -1.98
N GLN A 166 1.72 6.96 -1.15
CA GLN A 166 1.75 8.37 -0.78
C GLN A 166 1.58 9.34 -1.98
N TYR A 167 2.30 9.10 -3.07
CA TYR A 167 2.28 9.94 -4.27
C TYR A 167 1.29 9.47 -5.35
N LEU A 168 0.38 8.58 -5.00
CA LEU A 168 -0.80 8.21 -5.77
C LEU A 168 -2.09 8.65 -5.08
N ASN A 169 -2.04 9.73 -4.33
CA ASN A 169 -3.19 10.35 -3.68
C ASN A 169 -3.90 11.28 -4.69
N PHE A 170 -5.21 11.11 -4.86
CA PHE A 170 -5.97 11.78 -5.92
C PHE A 170 -6.18 13.28 -5.67
N ASN A 171 -6.07 13.74 -4.45
CA ASN A 171 -6.15 15.17 -4.09
C ASN A 171 -4.76 15.85 -3.99
N ASN A 172 -3.69 15.14 -4.37
CA ASN A 172 -2.30 15.59 -4.28
C ASN A 172 -1.85 16.03 -2.88
N GLN A 173 -2.54 15.59 -1.83
CA GLN A 173 -2.23 15.88 -0.44
C GLN A 173 -2.00 14.58 0.33
N HIS A 174 -0.80 14.42 0.87
CA HIS A 174 -0.48 13.34 1.78
C HIS A 174 0.04 13.90 3.09
N ASN A 175 -0.55 13.46 4.19
CA ASN A 175 -0.13 13.84 5.53
C ASN A 175 0.71 12.70 6.10
N THR A 176 2.03 12.80 6.00
CA THR A 176 2.90 11.79 6.59
C THR A 176 2.78 11.77 8.12
N LEU A 177 2.76 10.59 8.71
CA LEU A 177 2.77 10.45 10.17
C LEU A 177 4.09 10.87 10.81
N LEU A 178 5.18 10.95 10.04
CA LEU A 178 6.43 11.54 10.51
C LEU A 178 6.29 13.02 10.92
N GLU A 179 5.38 13.80 10.30
CA GLU A 179 5.12 15.18 10.69
C GLU A 179 4.41 15.26 12.04
N LEU A 180 3.53 14.30 12.36
CA LEU A 180 2.64 14.33 13.51
C LEU A 180 3.21 13.62 14.75
N TYR A 181 4.02 12.56 14.53
CA TYR A 181 4.57 11.71 15.58
C TYR A 181 5.98 11.21 15.23
N PRO A 182 6.95 12.13 14.97
CA PRO A 182 8.30 11.76 14.51
C PRO A 182 9.07 10.88 15.52
N GLU A 183 8.80 11.05 16.82
CA GLU A 183 9.51 10.35 17.89
C GLU A 183 9.15 8.87 18.03
N ASN A 184 8.04 8.39 17.42
CA ASN A 184 7.60 7.00 17.57
C ASN A 184 6.88 6.46 16.32
N THR A 185 7.26 6.95 15.14
CA THR A 185 6.75 6.46 13.85
C THR A 185 7.88 5.84 13.03
N ILE A 186 7.68 4.63 12.55
CA ILE A 186 8.49 3.99 11.51
C ILE A 186 7.75 4.17 10.19
N VAL A 187 8.37 4.82 9.20
CA VAL A 187 7.78 4.92 7.85
C VAL A 187 8.34 3.83 6.95
N SER A 188 7.44 3.15 6.23
CA SER A 188 7.74 2.25 5.12
C SER A 188 7.31 2.89 3.81
N ASN A 189 8.25 3.05 2.87
CA ASN A 189 7.96 3.59 1.55
C ASN A 189 8.96 3.05 0.50
N GLY A 190 8.69 3.28 -0.77
CA GLY A 190 9.55 2.79 -1.85
C GLY A 190 9.03 3.15 -3.23
N LEU A 191 9.75 2.71 -4.25
CA LEU A 191 9.50 3.10 -5.63
C LEU A 191 8.49 2.21 -6.37
N SER A 192 8.00 1.14 -5.73
CA SER A 192 7.19 0.10 -6.39
C SER A 192 5.88 0.62 -6.98
N LYS A 193 5.23 1.60 -6.34
CA LYS A 193 3.88 2.04 -6.69
C LYS A 193 3.88 3.38 -7.42
N TRP A 194 4.27 4.43 -6.77
CA TRP A 194 4.22 5.77 -7.32
C TRP A 194 5.32 6.07 -8.36
N CYS A 195 6.40 5.29 -8.39
CA CYS A 195 7.44 5.34 -9.43
C CYS A 195 7.29 4.20 -10.45
N HIS A 196 6.19 3.43 -10.37
CA HIS A 196 5.82 2.36 -11.30
C HIS A 196 6.91 1.28 -11.53
N SER A 197 7.79 1.09 -10.54
CA SER A 197 8.99 0.26 -10.63
C SER A 197 8.96 -0.95 -9.70
N GLY A 198 7.78 -1.56 -9.51
CA GLY A 198 7.60 -2.69 -8.59
C GLY A 198 8.53 -3.86 -8.84
N GLY A 199 8.87 -4.16 -10.10
CA GLY A 199 9.83 -5.19 -10.49
C GLY A 199 11.29 -4.86 -10.21
N TYR A 200 11.65 -3.59 -10.02
CA TYR A 200 13.03 -3.16 -9.73
C TYR A 200 13.45 -3.43 -8.29
N ARG A 201 12.49 -3.60 -7.36
CA ARG A 201 12.72 -4.00 -5.97
C ARG A 201 13.55 -3.01 -5.15
N LEU A 202 13.05 -1.76 -4.96
CA LEU A 202 13.67 -0.79 -4.07
C LEU A 202 12.61 -0.16 -3.14
N GLY A 203 12.88 -0.23 -1.84
CA GLY A 203 12.11 0.41 -0.78
C GLY A 203 13.02 0.86 0.35
N TYR A 204 12.45 1.54 1.33
CA TYR A 204 13.18 2.00 2.50
C TYR A 204 12.29 2.04 3.74
N LEU A 205 12.92 1.92 4.91
CA LEU A 205 12.35 2.24 6.21
C LEU A 205 13.05 3.46 6.79
N ILE A 206 12.28 4.30 7.49
CA ILE A 206 12.79 5.43 8.27
C ILE A 206 12.43 5.16 9.73
N PHE A 207 13.43 5.08 10.59
CA PHE A 207 13.25 4.83 12.02
C PHE A 207 13.36 6.14 12.83
N PRO A 208 12.64 6.28 13.95
CA PRO A 208 12.93 7.32 14.92
C PRO A 208 14.19 6.96 15.73
N ASP A 209 14.90 7.94 16.26
CA ASP A 209 16.12 7.73 17.07
C ASP A 209 15.86 6.81 18.27
N LYS A 210 14.70 6.92 18.89
CA LYS A 210 14.23 6.11 20.02
C LYS A 210 14.29 4.59 19.74
N LEU A 211 14.12 4.17 18.48
CA LEU A 211 14.07 2.76 18.08
C LEU A 211 15.39 2.27 17.45
N SER A 212 16.52 2.85 17.86
CA SER A 212 17.85 2.49 17.36
C SER A 212 18.20 1.01 17.53
N GLU A 213 17.79 0.38 18.63
CA GLU A 213 17.99 -1.06 18.88
C GLU A 213 17.17 -1.92 17.89
N LEU A 214 15.91 -1.59 17.68
CA LEU A 214 15.06 -2.29 16.71
C LEU A 214 15.61 -2.13 15.27
N LYS A 215 16.05 -0.91 14.93
CA LYS A 215 16.72 -0.65 13.64
C LYS A 215 17.95 -1.55 13.48
N GLN A 216 18.77 -1.69 14.53
CA GLN A 216 19.98 -2.55 14.48
C GLN A 216 19.63 -4.02 14.28
N LYS A 217 18.55 -4.53 14.92
CA LYS A 217 18.05 -5.89 14.68
C LYS A 217 17.67 -6.08 13.22
N VAL A 218 16.94 -5.12 12.62
CA VAL A 218 16.55 -5.17 11.19
C VAL A 218 17.78 -5.16 10.28
N ILE A 219 18.80 -4.33 10.56
CA ILE A 219 20.07 -4.30 9.80
C ILE A 219 20.77 -5.65 9.91
N SER A 220 20.83 -6.26 11.09
CA SER A 220 21.44 -7.58 11.27
C SER A 220 20.71 -8.66 10.46
N CYS A 221 19.37 -8.67 10.48
CA CYS A 221 18.59 -9.58 9.64
C CYS A 221 18.83 -9.33 8.14
N ALA A 222 18.93 -8.07 7.72
CA ALA A 222 19.20 -7.69 6.32
C ALA A 222 20.59 -8.19 5.86
N SER A 223 21.59 -8.17 6.74
CA SER A 223 22.91 -8.75 6.47
C SER A 223 22.83 -10.23 6.12
N GLU A 224 22.00 -10.97 6.84
CA GLU A 224 21.89 -12.44 6.70
C GLU A 224 20.89 -12.88 5.60
N THR A 225 20.16 -11.92 5.01
CA THR A 225 19.15 -12.23 3.97
C THR A 225 19.59 -11.71 2.60
N PHE A 226 19.54 -10.40 2.36
CA PHE A 226 19.82 -9.83 1.03
C PHE A 226 21.16 -9.09 0.94
N SER A 227 21.87 -8.90 2.05
CA SER A 227 23.16 -8.19 2.19
C SER A 227 23.13 -6.73 1.72
N CYS A 228 22.81 -6.47 0.45
CA CYS A 228 22.54 -5.11 -0.07
C CYS A 228 21.59 -5.17 -1.27
N VAL A 229 20.89 -4.07 -1.53
CA VAL A 229 20.07 -3.91 -2.75
C VAL A 229 20.97 -3.69 -3.96
N ASN A 230 20.48 -4.06 -5.14
CA ASN A 230 21.15 -3.89 -6.43
C ASN A 230 21.83 -2.50 -6.55
N THR A 231 23.15 -2.51 -6.76
CA THR A 231 23.97 -1.31 -6.72
C THR A 231 23.62 -0.30 -7.82
N PRO A 232 23.54 -0.65 -9.12
CA PRO A 232 23.12 0.28 -10.16
C PRO A 232 21.76 0.92 -9.90
N LEU A 233 20.84 0.16 -9.33
CA LEU A 233 19.49 0.64 -8.99
C LEU A 233 19.53 1.72 -7.90
N GLN A 234 20.34 1.55 -6.85
CA GLN A 234 20.45 2.55 -5.79
C GLN A 234 21.05 3.86 -6.31
N TYR A 235 22.08 3.80 -7.16
CA TYR A 235 22.63 5.00 -7.82
C TYR A 235 21.61 5.67 -8.76
N GLY A 236 20.82 4.87 -9.48
CA GLY A 236 19.73 5.37 -10.33
C GLY A 236 18.65 6.08 -9.52
N ALA A 237 18.29 5.53 -8.36
CA ALA A 237 17.23 6.04 -7.50
C ALA A 237 17.50 7.42 -6.89
N ILE A 238 18.77 7.84 -6.76
CA ILE A 238 19.14 9.21 -6.38
C ILE A 238 18.43 10.22 -7.28
N SER A 239 18.36 9.94 -8.59
CA SER A 239 17.74 10.84 -9.55
C SER A 239 16.25 11.08 -9.32
N ILE A 240 15.55 10.13 -8.72
CA ILE A 240 14.12 10.25 -8.39
C ILE A 240 13.93 11.29 -7.28
N PHE A 241 14.69 11.18 -6.20
CA PHE A 241 14.55 12.07 -5.05
C PHE A 241 15.11 13.48 -5.34
N ASP A 242 16.24 13.57 -6.02
CA ASP A 242 16.87 14.87 -6.38
C ASP A 242 16.04 15.65 -7.43
N ASN A 243 15.32 14.94 -8.32
CA ASN A 243 14.49 15.55 -9.35
C ASN A 243 12.99 15.31 -9.12
N PHE A 244 12.55 15.30 -7.88
CA PHE A 244 11.18 14.89 -7.53
C PHE A 244 10.09 15.72 -8.21
N ASN A 245 10.33 16.98 -8.55
CA ASN A 245 9.38 17.78 -9.34
C ASN A 245 9.10 17.13 -10.71
N LYS A 246 10.10 16.54 -11.37
CA LYS A 246 9.88 15.77 -12.61
C LYS A 246 9.02 14.53 -12.38
N MET A 247 9.15 13.92 -11.20
CA MET A 247 8.31 12.79 -10.82
C MET A 247 6.86 13.22 -10.57
N ILE A 248 6.64 14.38 -9.93
CA ILE A 248 5.30 14.96 -9.77
C ILE A 248 4.66 15.21 -11.14
N GLU A 249 5.37 15.89 -12.05
CA GLU A 249 4.91 16.16 -13.41
C GLU A 249 4.56 14.85 -14.14
N TYR A 250 5.44 13.86 -14.08
CA TYR A 250 5.23 12.55 -14.69
C TYR A 250 3.96 11.86 -14.14
N ASN A 251 3.68 11.99 -12.85
CA ASN A 251 2.53 11.35 -12.23
C ASN A 251 1.22 12.10 -12.43
N GLN A 252 1.21 13.35 -12.84
CA GLN A 252 -0.03 14.13 -12.99
C GLN A 252 -1.03 13.45 -13.94
N ASP A 253 -0.58 13.01 -15.11
CA ASP A 253 -1.47 12.39 -16.10
C ASP A 253 -1.80 10.94 -15.70
N ASN A 254 -0.86 10.22 -15.08
CA ASN A 254 -1.11 8.90 -14.54
C ASN A 254 -2.20 8.93 -13.45
N ILE A 255 -2.17 9.93 -12.57
CA ILE A 255 -3.20 10.12 -11.52
C ILE A 255 -4.54 10.47 -12.15
N LYS A 256 -4.59 11.36 -13.15
CA LYS A 256 -5.85 11.68 -13.88
C LYS A 256 -6.45 10.42 -14.51
N CYS A 257 -5.62 9.60 -15.14
CA CYS A 257 -6.06 8.33 -15.71
C CYS A 257 -6.65 7.38 -14.64
N LEU A 258 -5.96 7.23 -13.50
CA LEU A 258 -6.48 6.44 -12.37
C LEU A 258 -7.79 7.00 -11.81
N MET A 259 -7.91 8.33 -11.68
CA MET A 259 -9.14 8.98 -11.23
C MET A 259 -10.31 8.73 -12.20
N MET A 260 -10.08 8.81 -13.51
CA MET A 260 -11.10 8.52 -14.52
C MET A 260 -11.63 7.09 -14.41
N HIS A 261 -10.72 6.09 -14.28
CA HIS A 261 -11.13 4.69 -14.07
C HIS A 261 -11.84 4.49 -12.74
N ASN A 262 -11.36 5.12 -11.67
CA ASN A 262 -12.01 5.09 -10.36
C ASN A 262 -13.43 5.64 -10.42
N ASP A 263 -13.65 6.75 -11.12
CA ASP A 263 -14.98 7.37 -11.30
C ASP A 263 -15.92 6.51 -12.11
N PHE A 264 -15.41 5.89 -13.18
CA PHE A 264 -16.17 4.94 -14.00
C PHE A 264 -16.64 3.74 -13.19
N PHE A 265 -15.71 3.04 -12.52
CA PHE A 265 -16.04 1.85 -11.75
C PHE A 265 -16.94 2.17 -10.55
N TYR A 266 -16.69 3.28 -9.84
CA TYR A 266 -17.55 3.71 -8.75
C TYR A 266 -19.01 3.85 -9.20
N LYS A 267 -19.27 4.55 -10.33
CA LYS A 267 -20.62 4.71 -10.89
C LYS A 267 -21.24 3.35 -11.25
N LYS A 268 -20.47 2.48 -11.90
CA LYS A 268 -20.95 1.15 -12.30
C LYS A 268 -21.31 0.28 -11.11
N PHE A 269 -20.50 0.29 -10.04
CA PHE A 269 -20.80 -0.48 -8.83
C PHE A 269 -22.06 0.03 -8.13
N ILE A 270 -22.25 1.34 -8.05
CA ILE A 270 -23.49 1.90 -7.49
C ILE A 270 -24.73 1.51 -8.32
N GLU A 271 -24.64 1.58 -9.67
CA GLU A 271 -25.71 1.11 -10.57
C GLU A 271 -26.06 -0.37 -10.33
N LEU A 272 -25.09 -1.19 -9.94
CA LEU A 272 -25.24 -2.61 -9.66
C LEU A 272 -25.60 -2.92 -8.18
N ASN A 273 -25.96 -1.94 -7.35
CA ASN A 273 -26.21 -2.10 -5.92
C ASN A 273 -25.05 -2.75 -5.14
N ILE A 274 -23.81 -2.57 -5.59
CA ILE A 274 -22.60 -2.99 -4.88
C ILE A 274 -22.16 -1.84 -4.00
N LYS A 275 -22.06 -2.08 -2.69
CA LYS A 275 -21.57 -1.05 -1.76
C LYS A 275 -20.07 -0.84 -1.96
N VAL A 276 -19.67 0.41 -2.12
CA VAL A 276 -18.26 0.79 -2.30
C VAL A 276 -18.06 2.26 -1.92
N HIS A 277 -16.93 2.57 -1.32
CA HIS A 277 -16.47 3.95 -1.20
C HIS A 277 -15.69 4.35 -2.44
N LYS A 278 -15.86 5.59 -2.89
CA LYS A 278 -15.06 6.13 -3.97
C LYS A 278 -13.61 6.23 -3.50
N GLY A 279 -12.67 5.65 -4.28
CA GLY A 279 -11.25 5.68 -3.94
C GLY A 279 -10.72 7.12 -3.87
N GLU A 280 -9.83 7.35 -2.92
CA GLU A 280 -9.18 8.64 -2.65
C GLU A 280 -7.70 8.61 -3.07
N GLY A 281 -7.17 7.42 -3.40
CA GLY A 281 -5.79 7.19 -3.84
C GLY A 281 -5.49 5.72 -4.11
N ALA A 282 -4.22 5.39 -4.36
CA ALA A 282 -3.79 4.07 -4.81
C ALA A 282 -4.50 3.67 -6.12
N PHE A 283 -4.85 2.41 -6.28
CA PHE A 283 -5.58 1.90 -7.45
C PHE A 283 -6.47 0.70 -7.07
N TYR A 284 -7.12 0.78 -5.91
CA TYR A 284 -8.01 -0.27 -5.41
C TYR A 284 -9.36 0.30 -5.01
N MET A 285 -10.37 -0.59 -5.06
CA MET A 285 -11.67 -0.41 -4.47
C MET A 285 -12.04 -1.68 -3.70
N TYR A 286 -12.66 -1.53 -2.55
CA TYR A 286 -13.12 -2.65 -1.73
C TYR A 286 -14.63 -2.73 -1.81
N LEU A 287 -15.12 -3.82 -2.39
CA LEU A 287 -16.50 -4.02 -2.79
C LEU A 287 -17.22 -4.87 -1.76
N ASP A 288 -18.49 -4.55 -1.47
CA ASP A 288 -19.38 -5.34 -0.66
C ASP A 288 -20.63 -5.73 -1.49
N PHE A 289 -20.78 -7.02 -1.75
CA PHE A 289 -21.84 -7.64 -2.52
C PHE A 289 -23.01 -8.12 -1.63
N GLY A 290 -23.11 -7.63 -0.40
CA GLY A 290 -24.15 -8.03 0.56
C GLY A 290 -25.57 -7.93 0.05
N TYR A 291 -25.85 -7.03 -0.90
CA TYR A 291 -27.14 -6.95 -1.61
C TYR A 291 -27.54 -8.28 -2.28
N TYR A 292 -26.57 -9.05 -2.73
CA TYR A 292 -26.79 -10.33 -3.44
C TYR A 292 -26.73 -11.56 -2.53
N SER A 293 -26.58 -11.40 -1.21
CA SER A 293 -26.32 -12.49 -0.26
C SER A 293 -27.30 -13.65 -0.38
N ASP A 294 -28.62 -13.37 -0.47
CA ASP A 294 -29.63 -14.41 -0.54
C ASP A 294 -29.56 -15.17 -1.87
N LYS A 295 -29.35 -14.47 -2.97
CA LYS A 295 -29.20 -15.08 -4.29
C LYS A 295 -27.94 -15.94 -4.35
N LEU A 296 -26.82 -15.48 -3.81
CA LEU A 296 -25.57 -16.22 -3.74
C LEU A 296 -25.73 -17.51 -2.93
N LYS A 297 -26.35 -17.44 -1.76
CA LYS A 297 -26.63 -18.62 -0.93
C LYS A 297 -27.55 -19.63 -1.63
N ASN A 298 -28.57 -19.15 -2.34
CA ASN A 298 -29.49 -20.02 -3.11
C ASN A 298 -28.75 -20.75 -4.25
N ASN A 299 -27.64 -20.22 -4.73
CA ASN A 299 -26.76 -20.85 -5.72
C ASN A 299 -25.60 -21.64 -5.08
N ASN A 300 -25.67 -21.95 -3.78
CA ASN A 300 -24.63 -22.66 -3.01
C ASN A 300 -23.28 -21.93 -2.93
N ILE A 301 -23.24 -20.62 -3.13
CA ILE A 301 -22.07 -19.76 -2.94
C ILE A 301 -22.12 -19.25 -1.51
N MET A 302 -21.29 -19.84 -0.62
CA MET A 302 -21.42 -19.64 0.83
C MET A 302 -20.38 -18.67 1.40
N THR A 303 -19.27 -18.48 0.72
CA THR A 303 -18.16 -17.63 1.16
C THR A 303 -17.76 -16.63 0.07
N ASP A 304 -17.01 -15.61 0.44
CA ASP A 304 -16.39 -14.67 -0.52
C ASP A 304 -15.35 -15.35 -1.43
N THR A 305 -14.71 -16.43 -0.95
CA THR A 305 -13.81 -17.25 -1.77
C THR A 305 -14.59 -18.03 -2.83
N ASP A 306 -15.71 -18.69 -2.45
CA ASP A 306 -16.59 -19.37 -3.41
C ASP A 306 -17.11 -18.39 -4.45
N PHE A 307 -17.52 -17.19 -3.99
CA PHE A 307 -17.99 -16.09 -4.84
C PHE A 307 -16.96 -15.68 -5.88
N CYS A 308 -15.71 -15.38 -5.45
CA CYS A 308 -14.64 -14.96 -6.35
C CYS A 308 -14.25 -16.09 -7.32
N THR A 309 -14.28 -17.35 -6.88
CA THR A 309 -13.98 -18.52 -7.72
C THR A 309 -15.05 -18.70 -8.78
N GLN A 310 -16.33 -18.71 -8.38
CA GLN A 310 -17.45 -18.89 -9.30
C GLN A 310 -17.56 -17.75 -10.31
N LEU A 311 -17.33 -16.50 -9.86
CA LEU A 311 -17.29 -15.32 -10.74
C LEU A 311 -16.17 -15.41 -11.78
N LEU A 312 -15.02 -15.96 -11.40
CA LEU A 312 -13.93 -16.21 -12.34
C LEU A 312 -14.29 -17.29 -13.36
N ASP A 313 -14.85 -18.40 -12.90
CA ASP A 313 -15.17 -19.56 -13.77
C ASP A 313 -16.28 -19.22 -14.75
N ASP A 314 -17.34 -18.52 -14.31
CA ASP A 314 -18.52 -18.25 -15.13
C ASP A 314 -18.37 -17.00 -16.01
N ALA A 315 -17.75 -15.93 -15.49
CA ALA A 315 -17.69 -14.61 -16.15
C ALA A 315 -16.29 -14.17 -16.53
N GLY A 316 -15.24 -14.95 -16.20
CA GLY A 316 -13.84 -14.60 -16.48
C GLY A 316 -13.33 -13.41 -15.68
N ILE A 317 -13.99 -13.05 -14.56
CA ILE A 317 -13.64 -11.87 -13.74
C ILE A 317 -12.88 -12.33 -12.50
N ALA A 318 -11.60 -11.99 -12.44
CA ALA A 318 -10.75 -12.26 -11.29
C ALA A 318 -10.81 -11.11 -10.28
N LEU A 319 -11.22 -11.40 -9.03
CA LEU A 319 -11.15 -10.55 -7.85
C LEU A 319 -10.32 -11.24 -6.76
N LEU A 320 -9.98 -10.52 -5.69
CA LEU A 320 -9.45 -11.15 -4.48
C LEU A 320 -10.49 -11.10 -3.37
N PRO A 321 -10.79 -12.26 -2.73
CA PRO A 321 -11.82 -12.35 -1.71
C PRO A 321 -11.46 -11.58 -0.44
N GLY A 322 -12.46 -11.09 0.28
CA GLY A 322 -12.31 -10.25 1.45
C GLY A 322 -11.63 -10.93 2.63
N ASN A 323 -11.81 -12.24 2.80
CA ASN A 323 -11.15 -13.00 3.86
C ASN A 323 -9.62 -12.95 3.76
N ALA A 324 -9.05 -12.81 2.55
CA ALA A 324 -7.63 -12.61 2.35
C ALA A 324 -7.12 -11.28 2.97
N PHE A 325 -8.02 -10.33 3.22
CA PHE A 325 -7.75 -9.03 3.84
C PHE A 325 -8.21 -8.96 5.30
N GLY A 326 -8.61 -10.09 5.88
CA GLY A 326 -9.03 -10.20 7.29
C GLY A 326 -10.50 -9.90 7.56
N ILE A 327 -11.34 -9.74 6.54
CA ILE A 327 -12.81 -9.64 6.68
C ILE A 327 -13.41 -11.00 6.40
N ASN A 328 -13.93 -11.66 7.44
CA ASN A 328 -14.40 -13.04 7.35
C ASN A 328 -15.93 -13.15 7.25
N GLU A 329 -16.64 -12.04 7.19
CA GLU A 329 -18.09 -11.99 7.13
C GLU A 329 -18.56 -11.30 5.85
N GLY A 330 -19.66 -11.79 5.30
CA GLY A 330 -20.28 -11.23 4.09
C GLY A 330 -19.60 -11.69 2.79
N TYR A 331 -19.89 -10.97 1.73
CA TYR A 331 -19.33 -11.19 0.40
C TYR A 331 -18.56 -9.93 -0.02
N THR A 332 -17.33 -9.85 0.40
CA THR A 332 -16.48 -8.70 0.08
C THR A 332 -15.33 -9.11 -0.84
N ALA A 333 -14.84 -8.17 -1.64
CA ALA A 333 -13.72 -8.41 -2.54
C ALA A 333 -12.93 -7.14 -2.83
N ARG A 334 -11.61 -7.28 -3.06
CA ARG A 334 -10.78 -6.21 -3.60
C ARG A 334 -10.83 -6.21 -5.13
N PHE A 335 -11.06 -5.05 -5.68
CA PHE A 335 -10.99 -4.73 -7.10
C PHE A 335 -9.82 -3.79 -7.38
N ALA A 336 -8.94 -4.14 -8.32
CA ALA A 336 -7.84 -3.28 -8.79
C ALA A 336 -8.23 -2.61 -10.11
N ILE A 337 -8.19 -1.27 -10.15
CA ILE A 337 -8.61 -0.48 -11.33
C ILE A 337 -7.54 -0.41 -12.44
N THR A 338 -6.54 -1.30 -12.42
CA THR A 338 -5.34 -1.24 -13.27
C THR A 338 -5.40 -2.14 -14.50
N ASN A 339 -6.60 -2.62 -14.90
CA ASN A 339 -6.76 -3.50 -16.06
C ASN A 339 -6.86 -2.69 -17.36
N PHE A 340 -5.80 -1.99 -17.71
CA PHE A 340 -5.66 -1.27 -18.98
C PHE A 340 -4.19 -1.21 -19.41
N SER A 341 -3.93 -0.98 -20.71
CA SER A 341 -2.57 -0.82 -21.23
C SER A 341 -2.18 0.65 -21.29
N TYR A 342 -0.99 0.99 -20.83
CA TYR A 342 -0.44 2.34 -20.88
C TYR A 342 -0.17 2.84 -22.33
N ASP A 343 0.04 1.92 -23.25
CA ASP A 343 0.34 2.25 -24.66
C ASP A 343 -0.93 2.63 -25.47
N SER A 344 -2.12 2.52 -24.87
CA SER A 344 -3.40 3.02 -25.43
C SER A 344 -3.60 4.50 -25.14
N ASP A 345 -4.49 5.14 -25.90
CA ASP A 345 -4.97 6.48 -25.55
C ASP A 345 -5.67 6.44 -24.18
N ASN A 346 -5.00 6.99 -23.17
CA ASN A 346 -5.49 6.97 -21.78
C ASN A 346 -6.51 8.07 -21.49
N SER A 347 -7.06 8.71 -22.51
CA SER A 347 -8.12 9.73 -22.37
C SER A 347 -9.50 9.13 -22.10
N GLU A 348 -9.69 7.84 -22.34
CA GLU A 348 -10.95 7.12 -22.18
C GLU A 348 -10.77 5.80 -21.42
N VAL A 349 -11.88 5.30 -20.85
CA VAL A 349 -11.93 3.98 -20.23
C VAL A 349 -11.77 2.90 -21.29
N SER A 350 -10.88 1.94 -21.06
CA SER A 350 -10.62 0.87 -22.02
C SER A 350 -11.85 0.00 -22.30
N GLU A 351 -11.93 -0.50 -23.52
CA GLU A 351 -13.03 -1.38 -23.96
C GLU A 351 -13.10 -2.65 -23.12
N GLU A 352 -11.95 -3.18 -22.67
CA GLU A 352 -11.88 -4.33 -21.78
C GLU A 352 -12.55 -4.06 -20.42
N ASN A 353 -12.42 -2.85 -19.90
CA ASN A 353 -13.07 -2.46 -18.64
C ASN A 353 -14.58 -2.31 -18.81
N ILE A 354 -15.05 -1.79 -19.95
CA ILE A 354 -16.48 -1.73 -20.27
C ILE A 354 -17.07 -3.14 -20.37
N LYS A 355 -16.44 -4.03 -21.15
CA LYS A 355 -16.85 -5.44 -21.30
C LYS A 355 -16.80 -6.19 -19.97
N GLY A 356 -15.81 -5.92 -19.14
CA GLY A 356 -15.72 -6.51 -17.79
C GLY A 356 -16.92 -6.13 -16.91
N MET A 357 -17.37 -4.89 -16.95
CA MET A 357 -18.56 -4.46 -16.21
C MET A 357 -19.86 -5.03 -16.78
N GLU A 358 -19.97 -5.18 -18.09
CA GLU A 358 -21.10 -5.85 -18.75
C GLU A 358 -21.17 -7.32 -18.35
N ALA A 359 -20.04 -8.03 -18.32
CA ALA A 359 -19.96 -9.41 -17.89
C ALA A 359 -20.35 -9.57 -16.41
N LEU A 360 -19.88 -8.67 -15.53
CA LEU A 360 -20.28 -8.67 -14.10
C LEU A 360 -21.78 -8.44 -13.96
N ASN A 361 -22.36 -7.48 -14.67
CA ASN A 361 -23.78 -7.21 -14.66
C ASN A 361 -24.60 -8.44 -15.14
N GLY A 362 -24.18 -9.03 -16.25
CA GLY A 362 -24.82 -10.23 -16.80
C GLY A 362 -24.83 -11.39 -15.80
N TRP A 363 -23.70 -11.64 -15.15
CA TRP A 363 -23.56 -12.69 -14.15
C TRP A 363 -24.46 -12.43 -12.92
N LEU A 364 -24.43 -11.21 -12.36
CA LEU A 364 -25.26 -10.84 -11.19
C LEU A 364 -26.77 -10.90 -11.46
N ASN A 365 -27.21 -10.67 -12.71
CA ASN A 365 -28.61 -10.79 -13.10
C ASN A 365 -29.06 -12.24 -13.25
N ASN A 366 -28.13 -13.16 -13.52
CA ASN A 366 -28.41 -14.58 -13.68
C ASN A 366 -28.35 -15.39 -12.35
N LEU A 367 -27.94 -14.73 -11.25
CA LEU A 367 -28.07 -15.27 -9.89
C LEU A 367 -29.57 -15.33 -9.51
#